data_0fa88d625f0f2c041fc8ec874defa98e
#
_entry.id   0fa88d625f0f2c041fc8ec874defa98e
#
_cell.length_a   1.000
_cell.length_b   1.000
_cell.length_c   1.000
_cell.angle_alpha   90.00
_cell.angle_beta   90.00
_cell.angle_gamma   90.00
#
_symmetry.space_group_name_H-M   'P 1'
#
loop_
_entity.id
_entity.type
_entity.pdbx_description
1 polymer ?
#
loop_
_entity_poly.entity_id
_entity_poly.type
_entity_poly.pdbx_seq_one_letter_code
_entity_poly.pdbx_strand_id
1 'polypeptide(L)'
;LRMPAPGAQPQPDDEYDILTFTDSTPDRLLDQMARLRERMSTDIPLGGMNVEPEVWDTERIRAMEAKVAAAGRTILTAAGINRASGEAVAYTTLETATDGSAFAFQSDTLVRREDRGHRLGLRIKQANLDQLAREFPQVERVHTWNAEENSWMLHINDQLGFEATSRLARWQRQFRD
;
A
#
# COMPACT_ATOMS: atom_id res chain seq x y z
N LEU A 1 16.62 0.32 -1.91
CA LEU A 1 16.30 0.12 -3.32
C LEU A 1 16.70 1.37 -4.11
N ARG A 2 17.44 1.23 -5.20
CA ARG A 2 17.61 2.30 -6.18
C ARG A 2 16.28 2.45 -6.91
N MET A 3 15.71 3.66 -6.98
CA MET A 3 14.48 3.89 -7.72
C MET A 3 14.60 3.27 -9.11
N PRO A 4 13.67 2.41 -9.55
CA PRO A 4 13.68 1.88 -10.90
C PRO A 4 13.55 3.04 -11.89
N ALA A 5 14.26 2.97 -13.00
CA ALA A 5 14.04 3.89 -14.11
C ALA A 5 12.56 3.82 -14.53
N PRO A 6 11.92 4.94 -14.93
CA PRO A 6 10.56 4.93 -15.43
C PRO A 6 10.52 3.99 -16.65
N GLY A 7 10.05 2.78 -16.42
CA GLY A 7 10.09 1.70 -17.41
C GLY A 7 8.73 1.07 -17.56
N ALA A 8 8.36 0.84 -18.82
CA ALA A 8 7.24 0.07 -19.33
C ALA A 8 5.92 0.34 -18.59
N GLN A 9 5.14 1.27 -19.12
CA GLN A 9 3.74 1.46 -18.71
C GLN A 9 3.02 0.10 -18.75
N PRO A 10 2.35 -0.33 -17.65
CA PRO A 10 1.49 -1.50 -17.70
C PRO A 10 0.50 -1.28 -18.83
N GLN A 11 0.28 -2.30 -19.68
CA GLN A 11 -0.78 -2.23 -20.68
C GLN A 11 -2.10 -1.94 -19.93
N PRO A 12 -2.90 -0.97 -20.40
CA PRO A 12 -4.17 -0.67 -19.74
C PRO A 12 -5.04 -1.93 -19.81
N ASP A 13 -5.30 -2.50 -18.65
CA ASP A 13 -6.38 -3.42 -18.47
C ASP A 13 -7.65 -2.58 -18.48
N ASP A 14 -8.52 -2.80 -19.47
CA ASP A 14 -9.70 -1.95 -19.67
C ASP A 14 -10.73 -2.06 -18.53
N GLU A 15 -10.56 -2.98 -17.58
CA GLU A 15 -11.49 -3.19 -16.48
C GLU A 15 -11.24 -2.28 -15.27
N TYR A 16 -10.01 -1.77 -15.08
CA TYR A 16 -9.63 -1.01 -13.88
C TYR A 16 -8.88 0.28 -14.20
N ASP A 17 -9.31 1.36 -13.56
CA ASP A 17 -8.57 2.63 -13.48
C ASP A 17 -7.67 2.67 -12.25
N ILE A 18 -6.57 3.41 -12.33
CA ILE A 18 -5.72 3.71 -11.17
C ILE A 18 -5.86 5.19 -10.83
N LEU A 19 -6.29 5.46 -9.60
CA LEU A 19 -6.40 6.80 -9.04
C LEU A 19 -5.30 6.98 -7.98
N THR A 20 -4.52 8.05 -8.11
CA THR A 20 -3.52 8.42 -7.10
C THR A 20 -3.93 9.70 -6.38
N PHE A 21 -3.63 9.79 -5.07
CA PHE A 21 -3.87 10.97 -4.24
C PHE A 21 -2.88 11.02 -3.09
N THR A 22 -2.69 12.24 -2.56
CA THR A 22 -1.75 12.53 -1.47
C THR A 22 -2.49 13.03 -0.25
N ASP A 23 -2.08 12.57 0.94
CA ASP A 23 -2.55 12.91 2.28
C ASP A 23 -4.02 12.63 2.55
N SER A 24 -4.94 13.13 1.75
CA SER A 24 -6.37 13.04 2.03
C SER A 24 -7.11 12.12 1.05
N THR A 25 -7.75 11.09 1.59
CA THR A 25 -8.66 10.23 0.82
C THR A 25 -9.83 11.04 0.28
N PRO A 26 -10.11 11.01 -1.03
CA PRO A 26 -11.29 11.68 -1.60
C PRO A 26 -12.59 11.22 -0.91
N ASP A 27 -13.48 12.14 -0.57
CA ASP A 27 -14.70 11.85 0.20
C ASP A 27 -15.54 10.71 -0.40
N ARG A 28 -15.65 10.66 -1.73
CA ARG A 28 -16.36 9.59 -2.44
C ARG A 28 -15.78 8.19 -2.24
N LEU A 29 -14.53 8.09 -1.78
CA LEU A 29 -13.84 6.82 -1.57
C LEU A 29 -13.70 6.43 -0.10
N LEU A 30 -14.05 7.31 0.87
CA LEU A 30 -13.81 7.07 2.29
C LEU A 30 -14.40 5.75 2.78
N ASP A 31 -15.70 5.52 2.54
CA ASP A 31 -16.36 4.27 2.97
C ASP A 31 -15.77 3.03 2.29
N GLN A 32 -15.35 3.17 1.03
CA GLN A 32 -14.75 2.08 0.29
C GLN A 32 -13.34 1.76 0.80
N MET A 33 -12.55 2.80 1.08
CA MET A 33 -11.23 2.66 1.67
C MET A 33 -11.29 2.09 3.09
N ALA A 34 -12.30 2.45 3.89
CA ALA A 34 -12.52 1.85 5.20
C ALA A 34 -12.73 0.33 5.07
N ARG A 35 -13.62 -0.10 4.19
CA ARG A 35 -13.84 -1.55 3.91
C ARG A 35 -12.59 -2.26 3.42
N LEU A 36 -11.78 -1.64 2.58
CA LEU A 36 -10.51 -2.24 2.11
C LEU A 36 -9.49 -2.36 3.25
N ARG A 37 -9.42 -1.37 4.14
CA ARG A 37 -8.53 -1.42 5.31
C ARG A 37 -8.95 -2.49 6.33
N GLU A 38 -10.25 -2.69 6.56
CA GLU A 38 -10.73 -3.81 7.37
C GLU A 38 -10.28 -5.16 6.80
N ARG A 39 -10.46 -5.35 5.49
CA ARG A 39 -10.01 -6.58 4.79
C ARG A 39 -8.50 -6.78 4.87
N MET A 40 -7.71 -5.72 4.96
CA MET A 40 -6.25 -5.82 5.12
C MET A 40 -5.87 -6.60 6.37
N SER A 41 -6.61 -6.47 7.48
CA SER A 41 -6.35 -7.21 8.72
C SER A 41 -6.67 -8.71 8.64
N THR A 42 -7.49 -9.14 7.67
CA THR A 42 -7.99 -10.53 7.56
C THR A 42 -7.48 -11.27 6.33
N ASP A 43 -7.16 -10.58 5.25
CA ASP A 43 -6.87 -11.17 3.93
C ASP A 43 -5.39 -11.41 3.66
N ILE A 44 -4.49 -10.93 4.52
CA ILE A 44 -3.04 -11.10 4.37
C ILE A 44 -2.50 -12.24 5.23
N PRO A 45 -1.44 -12.92 4.79
CA PRO A 45 -0.71 -13.89 5.62
C PRO A 45 -0.04 -13.18 6.82
N LEU A 46 -0.38 -13.59 8.03
CA LEU A 46 0.11 -12.98 9.28
C LEU A 46 1.30 -13.72 9.91
N GLY A 47 1.90 -14.70 9.19
CA GLY A 47 3.05 -15.46 9.70
C GLY A 47 2.78 -16.20 11.02
N GLY A 48 1.54 -16.67 11.24
CA GLY A 48 1.14 -17.37 12.46
C GLY A 48 0.89 -16.47 13.67
N MET A 49 0.93 -15.15 13.54
CA MET A 49 0.53 -14.22 14.60
C MET A 49 -1.00 -14.16 14.74
N ASN A 50 -1.48 -14.12 15.98
CA ASN A 50 -2.89 -13.90 16.28
C ASN A 50 -3.13 -12.38 16.31
N VAL A 51 -3.80 -11.84 15.28
CA VAL A 51 -4.15 -10.43 15.17
C VAL A 51 -5.67 -10.34 15.13
N GLU A 52 -6.25 -9.52 15.98
CA GLU A 52 -7.69 -9.25 15.98
C GLU A 52 -8.06 -8.44 14.72
N PRO A 53 -9.24 -8.72 14.10
CA PRO A 53 -9.75 -7.92 12.99
C PRO A 53 -9.87 -6.45 13.40
N GLU A 54 -9.33 -5.57 12.58
CA GLU A 54 -9.47 -4.13 12.81
C GLU A 54 -10.81 -3.64 12.26
N VAL A 55 -11.46 -2.76 13.00
CA VAL A 55 -12.65 -2.03 12.53
C VAL A 55 -12.21 -0.68 11.99
N TRP A 56 -12.62 -0.38 10.77
CA TRP A 56 -12.34 0.88 10.10
C TRP A 56 -13.62 1.59 9.68
N ASP A 57 -13.66 2.90 9.90
CA ASP A 57 -14.68 3.82 9.43
C ASP A 57 -14.04 5.09 8.84
N THR A 58 -14.86 5.99 8.37
CA THR A 58 -14.42 7.24 7.75
C THR A 58 -13.72 8.17 8.75
N GLU A 59 -14.16 8.18 10.00
CA GLU A 59 -13.57 8.99 11.08
C GLU A 59 -12.16 8.49 11.42
N ARG A 60 -11.98 7.17 11.53
CA ARG A 60 -10.67 6.56 11.77
C ARG A 60 -9.69 6.82 10.63
N ILE A 61 -10.15 6.85 9.37
CA ILE A 61 -9.29 7.24 8.24
C ILE A 61 -8.83 8.68 8.41
N ARG A 62 -9.74 9.61 8.67
CA ARG A 62 -9.41 11.03 8.86
C ARG A 62 -8.47 11.26 10.06
N ALA A 63 -8.72 10.55 11.16
CA ALA A 63 -7.86 10.61 12.35
C ALA A 63 -6.43 10.09 12.04
N MET A 64 -6.31 9.01 11.27
CA MET A 64 -5.02 8.47 10.83
C MET A 64 -4.28 9.47 9.93
N GLU A 65 -4.97 10.05 8.92
CA GLU A 65 -4.41 11.06 8.02
C GLU A 65 -3.90 12.28 8.82
N ALA A 66 -4.71 12.80 9.74
CA ALA A 66 -4.32 13.92 10.61
C ALA A 66 -3.12 13.59 11.50
N LYS A 67 -3.05 12.37 12.05
CA LYS A 67 -1.94 11.91 12.88
C LYS A 67 -0.65 11.85 12.08
N VAL A 68 -0.67 11.35 10.84
CA VAL A 68 0.51 11.27 9.97
C VAL A 68 0.99 12.67 9.60
N ALA A 69 0.08 13.56 9.22
CA ALA A 69 0.41 14.96 8.93
C ALA A 69 1.01 15.69 10.15
N ALA A 70 0.43 15.49 11.35
CA ALA A 70 0.95 16.06 12.60
C ALA A 70 2.36 15.53 12.96
N ALA A 71 2.72 14.33 12.49
CA ALA A 71 4.05 13.75 12.63
C ALA A 71 5.06 14.24 11.56
N GLY A 72 4.69 15.22 10.72
CA GLY A 72 5.53 15.72 9.64
C GLY A 72 5.75 14.71 8.53
N ARG A 73 4.74 13.88 8.25
CA ARG A 73 4.79 12.84 7.22
C ARG A 73 3.66 13.01 6.22
N THR A 74 3.85 12.50 5.03
CA THR A 74 2.91 12.48 3.92
C THR A 74 2.59 11.04 3.55
N ILE A 75 1.32 10.79 3.24
CA ILE A 75 0.83 9.51 2.69
C ILE A 75 0.52 9.68 1.21
N LEU A 76 1.16 8.85 0.37
CA LEU A 76 0.79 8.71 -1.03
C LEU A 76 -0.02 7.42 -1.18
N THR A 77 -1.15 7.51 -1.84
CA THR A 77 -2.03 6.37 -2.05
C THR A 77 -2.33 6.19 -3.54
N ALA A 78 -2.27 4.94 -4.00
CA ALA A 78 -2.83 4.55 -5.30
C ALA A 78 -3.96 3.54 -5.06
N ALA A 79 -5.13 3.81 -5.63
CA ALA A 79 -6.32 2.97 -5.56
C ALA A 79 -6.68 2.42 -6.93
N GLY A 80 -7.02 1.12 -7.01
CA GLY A 80 -7.59 0.48 -8.18
C GLY A 80 -9.10 0.60 -8.15
N ILE A 81 -9.68 1.19 -9.19
CA ILE A 81 -11.12 1.41 -9.33
C ILE A 81 -11.66 0.51 -10.43
N ASN A 82 -12.61 -0.33 -10.12
CA ASN A 82 -13.31 -1.13 -11.12
C ASN A 82 -14.22 -0.20 -11.95
N ARG A 83 -14.03 -0.17 -13.27
CA ARG A 83 -14.76 0.75 -14.16
C ARG A 83 -16.25 0.47 -14.24
N ALA A 84 -16.64 -0.79 -14.16
CA ALA A 84 -18.04 -1.19 -14.28
C ALA A 84 -18.86 -0.79 -13.04
N SER A 85 -18.30 -0.96 -11.84
CA SER A 85 -19.00 -0.64 -10.58
C SER A 85 -18.66 0.74 -10.01
N GLY A 86 -17.53 1.34 -10.41
CA GLY A 86 -16.99 2.55 -9.80
C GLY A 86 -16.40 2.34 -8.41
N GLU A 87 -16.27 1.08 -7.97
CA GLU A 87 -15.77 0.73 -6.63
C GLU A 87 -14.25 0.67 -6.57
N ALA A 88 -13.69 1.14 -5.45
CA ALA A 88 -12.32 0.87 -5.09
C ALA A 88 -12.17 -0.59 -4.66
N VAL A 89 -11.31 -1.33 -5.36
CA VAL A 89 -11.12 -2.78 -5.19
C VAL A 89 -9.70 -3.14 -4.77
N ALA A 90 -8.81 -2.18 -4.80
CA ALA A 90 -7.42 -2.33 -4.41
C ALA A 90 -6.85 -1.01 -3.91
N TYR A 91 -5.83 -1.07 -3.06
CA TYR A 91 -5.04 0.11 -2.69
C TYR A 91 -3.62 -0.26 -2.30
N THR A 92 -2.74 0.72 -2.36
CA THR A 92 -1.39 0.67 -1.81
C THR A 92 -1.00 2.03 -1.25
N THR A 93 -0.17 2.05 -0.20
CA THR A 93 0.26 3.29 0.46
C THR A 93 1.77 3.36 0.61
N LEU A 94 2.32 4.54 0.37
CA LEU A 94 3.69 4.92 0.69
C LEU A 94 3.66 6.07 1.70
N GLU A 95 4.63 6.08 2.61
CA GLU A 95 4.82 7.20 3.53
C GLU A 95 6.25 7.73 3.42
N THR A 96 6.38 9.06 3.42
CA THR A 96 7.67 9.75 3.49
C THR A 96 7.60 10.92 4.45
N ALA A 97 8.74 11.38 4.98
CA ALA A 97 8.77 12.59 5.78
C ALA A 97 8.79 13.85 4.88
N THR A 98 8.23 14.94 5.41
CA THR A 98 8.18 16.25 4.71
C THR A 98 9.46 17.07 4.86
N ASP A 99 10.43 16.58 5.62
CA ASP A 99 11.70 17.25 5.96
C ASP A 99 12.80 17.10 4.91
N GLY A 100 12.49 16.55 3.74
CA GLY A 100 13.46 16.28 2.68
C GLY A 100 14.17 14.92 2.81
N SER A 101 13.60 13.98 3.58
CA SER A 101 14.14 12.63 3.74
C SER A 101 14.39 11.92 2.41
N ALA A 102 15.53 11.23 2.33
CA ALA A 102 15.87 10.37 1.18
C ALA A 102 15.16 8.99 1.22
N PHE A 103 14.25 8.77 2.18
CA PHE A 103 13.61 7.48 2.42
C PHE A 103 12.09 7.58 2.39
N ALA A 104 11.44 6.57 1.82
CA ALA A 104 10.02 6.31 1.96
C ALA A 104 9.79 4.87 2.42
N PHE A 105 8.61 4.61 2.96
CA PHE A 105 8.19 3.32 3.47
C PHE A 105 6.94 2.87 2.73
N GLN A 106 7.03 1.70 2.09
CA GLN A 106 5.88 1.03 1.54
C GLN A 106 5.13 0.34 2.67
N SER A 107 3.91 0.77 2.91
CA SER A 107 3.01 0.19 3.92
C SER A 107 2.09 -0.85 3.29
N ASP A 108 0.80 -0.66 3.40
CA ASP A 108 -0.20 -1.62 2.96
C ASP A 108 -0.24 -1.80 1.43
N THR A 109 -0.59 -3.00 1.01
CA THR A 109 -1.02 -3.30 -0.35
C THR A 109 -2.06 -4.40 -0.30
N LEU A 110 -3.26 -4.12 -0.79
CA LEU A 110 -4.38 -5.05 -0.85
C LEU A 110 -5.01 -5.02 -2.25
N VAL A 111 -5.38 -6.20 -2.74
CA VAL A 111 -6.31 -6.39 -3.86
C VAL A 111 -7.40 -7.35 -3.36
N ARG A 112 -8.67 -6.99 -3.49
CA ARG A 112 -9.80 -7.88 -3.14
C ARG A 112 -9.62 -9.22 -3.84
N ARG A 113 -10.00 -10.32 -3.18
CA ARG A 113 -9.82 -11.69 -3.74
C ARG A 113 -10.45 -11.87 -5.11
N GLU A 114 -11.65 -11.32 -5.27
CA GLU A 114 -12.44 -11.36 -6.48
C GLU A 114 -11.84 -10.57 -7.66
N ASP A 115 -10.94 -9.61 -7.37
CA ASP A 115 -10.27 -8.76 -8.37
C ASP A 115 -8.79 -9.14 -8.59
N ARG A 116 -8.36 -10.29 -8.06
CA ARG A 116 -7.00 -10.80 -8.28
C ARG A 116 -6.84 -11.40 -9.69
N GLY A 117 -5.61 -11.58 -10.15
CA GLY A 117 -5.32 -12.13 -11.47
C GLY A 117 -5.15 -11.07 -12.58
N HIS A 118 -5.55 -9.83 -12.35
CA HIS A 118 -5.48 -8.70 -13.31
C HIS A 118 -4.20 -7.86 -13.20
N ARG A 119 -3.16 -8.37 -12.54
CA ARG A 119 -1.89 -7.64 -12.25
C ARG A 119 -2.11 -6.31 -11.49
N LEU A 120 -3.30 -6.13 -10.88
CA LEU A 120 -3.71 -4.87 -10.27
C LEU A 120 -2.76 -4.47 -9.13
N GLY A 121 -2.29 -5.41 -8.31
CA GLY A 121 -1.30 -5.15 -7.26
C GLY A 121 0.00 -4.53 -7.78
N LEU A 122 0.51 -5.03 -8.91
CA LEU A 122 1.69 -4.47 -9.57
C LEU A 122 1.40 -3.06 -10.10
N ARG A 123 0.26 -2.87 -10.76
CA ARG A 123 -0.13 -1.59 -11.37
C ARG A 123 -0.29 -0.47 -10.33
N ILE A 124 -0.98 -0.72 -9.22
CA ILE A 124 -1.15 0.29 -8.16
C ILE A 124 0.18 0.63 -7.50
N LYS A 125 1.05 -0.36 -7.23
CA LYS A 125 2.38 -0.10 -6.67
C LYS A 125 3.25 0.72 -7.63
N GLN A 126 3.27 0.37 -8.91
CA GLN A 126 3.99 1.15 -9.92
C GLN A 126 3.50 2.60 -9.97
N ALA A 127 2.17 2.81 -10.06
CA ALA A 127 1.58 4.15 -10.10
C ALA A 127 1.93 4.98 -8.85
N ASN A 128 1.97 4.33 -7.68
CA ASN A 128 2.33 5.02 -6.43
C ASN A 128 3.83 5.35 -6.36
N LEU A 129 4.72 4.49 -6.87
CA LEU A 129 6.15 4.78 -7.01
C LEU A 129 6.40 5.91 -8.01
N ASP A 130 5.67 5.94 -9.13
CA ASP A 130 5.73 7.03 -10.11
C ASP A 130 5.23 8.36 -9.51
N GLN A 131 4.19 8.31 -8.67
CA GLN A 131 3.71 9.46 -7.90
C GLN A 131 4.81 9.95 -6.94
N LEU A 132 5.41 9.05 -6.15
CA LEU A 132 6.50 9.37 -5.24
C LEU A 132 7.67 10.05 -5.96
N ALA A 133 8.08 9.53 -7.11
CA ALA A 133 9.17 10.09 -7.90
C ALA A 133 8.89 11.50 -8.41
N ARG A 134 7.62 11.81 -8.72
CA ARG A 134 7.21 13.16 -9.17
C ARG A 134 7.11 14.15 -8.03
N GLU A 135 6.52 13.76 -6.89
CA GLU A 135 6.19 14.66 -5.79
C GLU A 135 7.36 14.80 -4.80
N PHE A 136 8.19 13.76 -4.67
CA PHE A 136 9.31 13.69 -3.73
C PHE A 136 10.60 13.20 -4.42
N PRO A 137 11.14 13.97 -5.39
CA PRO A 137 12.30 13.56 -6.20
C PRO A 137 13.58 13.34 -5.38
N GLN A 138 13.65 13.85 -4.14
CA GLN A 138 14.75 13.61 -3.22
C GLN A 138 14.74 12.21 -2.59
N VAL A 139 13.63 11.46 -2.69
CA VAL A 139 13.57 10.11 -2.15
C VAL A 139 14.35 9.16 -3.06
N GLU A 140 15.41 8.59 -2.50
CA GLU A 140 16.30 7.66 -3.21
C GLU A 140 15.97 6.19 -2.95
N ARG A 141 15.30 5.89 -1.82
CA ARG A 141 15.05 4.52 -1.37
C ARG A 141 13.65 4.35 -0.80
N VAL A 142 13.05 3.21 -1.16
CA VAL A 142 11.80 2.75 -0.58
C VAL A 142 12.05 1.45 0.19
N HIS A 143 11.64 1.44 1.45
CA HIS A 143 11.71 0.26 2.31
C HIS A 143 10.35 -0.42 2.41
N THR A 144 10.36 -1.76 2.45
CA THR A 144 9.15 -2.58 2.66
C THR A 144 9.51 -3.82 3.48
N TRP A 145 8.51 -4.38 4.15
CA TRP A 145 8.62 -5.64 4.89
C TRP A 145 7.47 -6.55 4.47
N ASN A 146 7.78 -7.80 4.21
CA ASN A 146 6.79 -8.81 3.86
C ASN A 146 7.07 -10.09 4.63
N ALA A 147 6.00 -10.81 4.98
CA ALA A 147 6.14 -12.16 5.48
C ALA A 147 6.74 -13.06 4.38
N GLU A 148 7.59 -14.02 4.77
CA GLU A 148 8.24 -14.95 3.81
C GLU A 148 7.20 -15.82 3.07
N GLU A 149 6.06 -16.07 3.69
CA GLU A 149 4.95 -16.85 3.11
C GLU A 149 4.15 -16.05 2.07
N ASN A 150 4.30 -14.72 2.01
CA ASN A 150 3.59 -13.86 1.06
C ASN A 150 4.28 -13.86 -0.32
N SER A 151 4.34 -15.03 -0.96
CA SER A 151 5.03 -15.23 -2.23
C SER A 151 4.51 -14.32 -3.36
N TRP A 152 3.22 -13.98 -3.35
CA TRP A 152 2.64 -13.06 -4.32
C TRP A 152 3.20 -11.65 -4.20
N MET A 153 3.30 -11.13 -2.97
CA MET A 153 3.84 -9.79 -2.75
C MET A 153 5.34 -9.75 -3.01
N LEU A 154 6.07 -10.82 -2.63
CA LEU A 154 7.49 -10.94 -2.94
C LEU A 154 7.72 -10.92 -4.45
N HIS A 155 6.94 -11.66 -5.23
CA HIS A 155 7.02 -11.64 -6.69
C HIS A 155 6.73 -10.26 -7.29
N ILE A 156 5.74 -9.53 -6.80
CA ILE A 156 5.45 -8.15 -7.23
C ILE A 156 6.65 -7.24 -6.90
N ASN A 157 7.20 -7.37 -5.70
CA ASN A 157 8.34 -6.57 -5.29
C ASN A 157 9.57 -6.84 -6.17
N ASP A 158 9.85 -8.12 -6.49
CA ASP A 158 10.94 -8.49 -7.41
C ASP A 158 10.77 -7.85 -8.80
N GLN A 159 9.54 -7.87 -9.34
CA GLN A 159 9.23 -7.21 -10.63
C GLN A 159 9.44 -5.69 -10.58
N LEU A 160 9.25 -5.07 -9.42
CA LEU A 160 9.50 -3.64 -9.19
C LEU A 160 10.96 -3.34 -8.83
N GLY A 161 11.83 -4.36 -8.78
CA GLY A 161 13.25 -4.22 -8.48
C GLY A 161 13.56 -4.05 -6.99
N PHE A 162 12.66 -4.48 -6.08
CA PHE A 162 12.99 -4.54 -4.66
C PHE A 162 13.94 -5.70 -4.39
N GLU A 163 14.96 -5.45 -3.57
CA GLU A 163 15.95 -6.43 -3.16
C GLU A 163 15.83 -6.73 -1.66
N ALA A 164 15.91 -8.01 -1.28
CA ALA A 164 15.93 -8.41 0.12
C ALA A 164 17.28 -8.04 0.74
N THR A 165 17.28 -7.08 1.68
CA THR A 165 18.51 -6.57 2.33
C THR A 165 18.63 -7.01 3.78
N SER A 166 17.54 -7.46 4.41
CA SER A 166 17.53 -7.88 5.81
C SER A 166 16.37 -8.82 6.11
N ARG A 167 16.48 -9.56 7.21
CA ARG A 167 15.41 -10.39 7.78
C ARG A 167 15.08 -9.88 9.17
N LEU A 168 13.76 -9.78 9.46
CA LEU A 168 13.25 -9.39 10.75
C LEU A 168 12.49 -10.57 11.38
N ALA A 169 12.89 -10.98 12.59
CA ALA A 169 12.14 -11.97 13.37
C ALA A 169 11.22 -11.23 14.36
N ARG A 170 9.94 -11.61 14.38
CA ARG A 170 8.97 -11.13 15.36
C ARG A 170 8.61 -12.25 16.31
N TRP A 171 8.58 -11.96 17.60
CA TRP A 171 8.26 -12.91 18.67
C TRP A 171 7.00 -12.44 19.39
N GLN A 172 6.03 -13.34 19.56
CA GLN A 172 4.82 -13.12 20.34
C GLN A 172 4.77 -14.14 21.50
N ARG A 173 4.52 -13.66 22.71
CA ARG A 173 4.29 -14.51 23.88
C ARG A 173 2.86 -14.28 24.37
N GLN A 174 2.10 -15.36 24.48
CA GLN A 174 0.80 -15.35 25.16
C GLN A 174 1.02 -15.64 26.64
N PHE A 175 0.54 -14.75 27.50
CA PHE A 175 0.42 -15.02 28.93
C PHE A 175 -0.91 -15.75 29.15
N ARG A 176 -0.86 -16.93 29.69
CA ARG A 176 -2.06 -17.63 30.18
C ARG A 176 -2.26 -17.19 31.62
N ASP A 177 -3.45 -16.66 31.93
CA ASP A 177 -3.92 -16.42 33.29
C ASP A 177 -4.12 -17.74 34.03
#